data_20351757f27e934750615a5de9fa0f4e
#
_entry.id   20351757f27e934750615a5de9fa0f4e
#
_cell.length_a   1.000
_cell.length_b   1.000
_cell.length_c   1.000
_cell.angle_alpha   90.00
_cell.angle_beta   90.00
_cell.angle_gamma   90.00
#
_symmetry.space_group_name_H-M   'P 1'
#
loop_
_entity.id
_entity.type
_entity.pdbx_description
1 polymer ?
#
loop_
_entity_poly.entity_id
_entity_poly.type
_entity_poly.pdbx_seq_one_letter_code
_entity_poly.pdbx_strand_id
1 'polypeptide(L)'
;MAKAFVSPEKGVESTEDALLGAMDILAEHISDDASFRAQIRKMTWEKGMLTSTVREEGTESVFETYYEFQAQLTKINGHQVLAVNRGENQKVLSVKIEAPQEEILSWLYNAMTKGKNETCAAILREATEDAYKRLIAPAIERELRTNLTETAEEGAMKVFGQNLKQLLMQPPIAGQTVLGWDPAFRTGCKLAVIDPFGKVIDTKVIYPTAPHNKVKESKDILKALIAKYHITLISVGNGTASRESEQIIADLIKERSEERRVGK
;
A
#
# COMPACT_ATOMS: atom_id res chain seq x y z
N MET A 1 -17.19 50.27 16.57
CA MET A 1 -15.79 49.78 16.55
C MET A 1 -15.34 49.47 15.12
N ALA A 2 -15.99 48.63 14.33
CA ALA A 2 -15.56 48.23 12.98
C ALA A 2 -15.25 49.42 12.03
N LYS A 3 -16.02 50.51 12.11
CA LYS A 3 -15.77 51.74 11.30
C LYS A 3 -14.37 52.35 11.46
N ALA A 4 -13.70 52.13 12.58
CA ALA A 4 -12.34 52.66 12.82
C ALA A 4 -11.24 51.88 12.07
N PHE A 5 -11.59 50.71 11.52
CA PHE A 5 -10.65 49.83 10.80
C PHE A 5 -10.89 49.84 9.29
N VAL A 6 -11.83 50.64 8.78
CA VAL A 6 -12.03 50.85 7.33
C VAL A 6 -10.89 51.66 6.80
N SER A 7 -10.13 51.12 5.85
CA SER A 7 -9.00 51.81 5.18
C SER A 7 -8.91 51.32 3.74
N PRO A 8 -9.51 52.05 2.79
CA PRO A 8 -9.47 51.67 1.37
C PRO A 8 -8.05 51.50 0.82
N GLU A 9 -7.10 52.26 1.32
CA GLU A 9 -5.68 52.16 0.93
C GLU A 9 -5.05 50.81 1.31
N LYS A 10 -5.62 50.11 2.28
CA LYS A 10 -5.21 48.76 2.74
C LYS A 10 -6.15 47.66 2.25
N GLY A 11 -7.07 47.95 1.32
CA GLY A 11 -8.00 46.95 0.77
C GLY A 11 -9.20 46.63 1.67
N VAL A 12 -9.46 47.46 2.71
CA VAL A 12 -10.63 47.31 3.61
C VAL A 12 -11.61 48.41 3.29
N GLU A 13 -12.55 48.15 2.38
CA GLU A 13 -13.45 49.17 1.83
C GLU A 13 -14.70 49.37 2.67
N SER A 14 -15.12 48.37 3.45
CA SER A 14 -16.35 48.38 4.23
C SER A 14 -16.15 47.91 5.69
N THR A 15 -17.17 48.14 6.51
CA THR A 15 -17.21 47.58 7.89
C THR A 15 -17.33 46.06 7.91
N GLU A 16 -17.90 45.49 6.85
CA GLU A 16 -18.03 44.04 6.64
C GLU A 16 -16.66 43.44 6.32
N ASP A 17 -15.88 44.06 5.44
CA ASP A 17 -14.50 43.60 5.16
C ASP A 17 -13.61 43.65 6.40
N ALA A 18 -13.76 44.71 7.23
CA ALA A 18 -13.03 44.80 8.49
C ALA A 18 -13.42 43.69 9.47
N LEU A 19 -14.69 43.30 9.49
CA LEU A 19 -15.16 42.20 10.34
C LEU A 19 -14.67 40.84 9.83
N LEU A 20 -14.76 40.59 8.53
CA LEU A 20 -14.26 39.36 7.89
C LEU A 20 -12.75 39.18 8.16
N GLY A 21 -11.95 40.25 7.97
CA GLY A 21 -10.53 40.19 8.27
C GLY A 21 -10.24 39.91 9.76
N ALA A 22 -11.06 40.45 10.67
CA ALA A 22 -10.93 40.13 12.09
C ALA A 22 -11.31 38.67 12.39
N MET A 23 -12.29 38.11 11.70
CA MET A 23 -12.68 36.70 11.82
C MET A 23 -11.60 35.77 11.27
N ASP A 24 -10.93 36.11 10.17
CA ASP A 24 -9.78 35.37 9.64
C ASP A 24 -8.64 35.31 10.65
N ILE A 25 -8.27 36.45 11.26
CA ILE A 25 -7.26 36.51 12.29
C ILE A 25 -7.62 35.64 13.50
N LEU A 26 -8.89 35.66 13.92
CA LEU A 26 -9.39 34.81 15.00
C LEU A 26 -9.32 33.33 14.61
N ALA A 27 -9.68 32.98 13.38
CA ALA A 27 -9.60 31.62 12.89
C ALA A 27 -8.15 31.09 12.88
N GLU A 28 -7.18 31.91 12.47
CA GLU A 28 -5.76 31.59 12.54
C GLU A 28 -5.31 31.38 13.98
N HIS A 29 -5.65 32.30 14.91
CA HIS A 29 -5.31 32.16 16.33
C HIS A 29 -5.88 30.87 16.93
N ILE A 30 -7.14 30.52 16.63
CA ILE A 30 -7.77 29.26 17.09
C ILE A 30 -7.03 28.06 16.51
N SER A 31 -6.68 28.15 15.23
CA SER A 31 -5.97 27.09 14.53
C SER A 31 -4.54 26.86 15.06
N ASP A 32 -3.87 27.90 15.52
CA ASP A 32 -2.50 27.83 16.01
C ASP A 32 -2.39 27.39 17.47
N ASP A 33 -3.51 27.34 18.19
CA ASP A 33 -3.53 26.90 19.59
C ASP A 33 -3.19 25.41 19.68
N ALA A 34 -2.03 25.11 20.26
CA ALA A 34 -1.53 23.75 20.41
C ALA A 34 -2.44 22.87 21.28
N SER A 35 -3.13 23.46 22.27
CA SER A 35 -4.05 22.73 23.16
C SER A 35 -5.31 22.30 22.42
N PHE A 36 -5.86 23.18 21.57
CA PHE A 36 -7.01 22.86 20.73
C PHE A 36 -6.66 21.77 19.72
N ARG A 37 -5.52 21.90 19.04
CA ARG A 37 -5.04 20.87 18.10
C ARG A 37 -4.84 19.52 18.78
N ALA A 38 -4.23 19.49 19.95
CA ALA A 38 -3.99 18.25 20.69
C ALA A 38 -5.31 17.56 21.07
N GLN A 39 -6.29 18.33 21.57
CA GLN A 39 -7.58 17.78 21.96
C GLN A 39 -8.39 17.31 20.75
N ILE A 40 -8.44 18.07 19.66
CA ILE A 40 -9.15 17.69 18.43
C ILE A 40 -8.51 16.45 17.82
N ARG A 41 -7.18 16.38 17.77
CA ARG A 41 -6.45 15.18 17.31
C ARG A 41 -6.84 13.96 18.14
N LYS A 42 -6.87 14.10 19.47
CA LYS A 42 -7.27 13.01 20.36
C LYS A 42 -8.70 12.56 20.09
N MET A 43 -9.66 13.48 19.99
CA MET A 43 -11.06 13.15 19.72
C MET A 43 -11.21 12.46 18.36
N THR A 44 -10.52 12.96 17.33
CA THR A 44 -10.53 12.36 15.99
C THR A 44 -9.90 10.98 16.00
N TRP A 45 -8.79 10.79 16.71
CA TRP A 45 -8.16 9.47 16.82
C TRP A 45 -9.05 8.44 17.51
N GLU A 46 -9.67 8.81 18.65
CA GLU A 46 -10.46 7.88 19.46
C GLU A 46 -11.81 7.51 18.81
N LYS A 47 -12.44 8.44 18.11
CA LYS A 47 -13.82 8.28 17.60
C LYS A 47 -13.93 8.35 16.08
N GLY A 48 -12.89 8.79 15.39
CA GLY A 48 -12.89 8.92 13.93
C GLY A 48 -12.91 7.59 13.22
N MET A 49 -13.47 7.64 12.01
CA MET A 49 -13.59 6.50 11.10
C MET A 49 -12.78 6.79 9.83
N LEU A 50 -11.97 5.84 9.40
CA LEU A 50 -11.45 5.86 8.03
C LEU A 50 -12.49 5.25 7.12
N THR A 51 -12.92 6.01 6.12
CA THR A 51 -13.91 5.60 5.14
C THR A 51 -13.30 5.59 3.75
N SER A 52 -13.69 4.63 2.92
CA SER A 52 -13.35 4.64 1.51
C SER A 52 -14.56 4.31 0.65
N THR A 53 -14.66 4.99 -0.48
CA THR A 53 -15.72 4.81 -1.48
C THR A 53 -15.11 4.69 -2.86
N VAL A 54 -15.79 3.97 -3.76
CA VAL A 54 -15.39 3.93 -5.17
C VAL A 54 -15.60 5.32 -5.80
N ARG A 55 -14.69 5.75 -6.68
CA ARG A 55 -14.82 7.05 -7.38
C ARG A 55 -15.82 7.01 -8.52
N GLU A 56 -15.86 5.91 -9.25
CA GLU A 56 -16.75 5.71 -10.39
C GLU A 56 -17.49 4.38 -10.21
N GLU A 57 -18.82 4.44 -10.17
CA GLU A 57 -19.66 3.26 -10.06
C GLU A 57 -19.46 2.30 -11.24
N GLY A 58 -19.49 1.00 -10.97
CA GLY A 58 -19.30 -0.02 -11.99
C GLY A 58 -17.83 -0.31 -12.37
N THR A 59 -16.87 0.33 -11.71
CA THR A 59 -15.44 -0.01 -11.90
C THR A 59 -15.14 -1.39 -11.35
N GLU A 60 -14.71 -2.32 -12.19
CA GLU A 60 -14.17 -3.61 -11.74
C GLU A 60 -12.70 -3.45 -11.34
N SER A 61 -12.35 -3.79 -10.11
CA SER A 61 -10.96 -3.73 -9.63
C SER A 61 -10.71 -4.68 -8.47
N VAL A 62 -9.43 -4.86 -8.15
CA VAL A 62 -9.01 -5.65 -6.97
C VAL A 62 -9.36 -4.99 -5.63
N PHE A 63 -9.95 -3.79 -5.65
CA PHE A 63 -10.32 -3.02 -4.47
C PHE A 63 -11.81 -3.07 -4.13
N GLU A 64 -12.59 -3.95 -4.73
CA GLU A 64 -14.05 -4.08 -4.50
C GLU A 64 -14.43 -4.17 -3.01
N THR A 65 -13.62 -4.89 -2.22
CA THR A 65 -13.82 -5.01 -0.76
C THR A 65 -13.76 -3.67 -0.02
N TYR A 66 -13.20 -2.64 -0.66
CA TYR A 66 -13.04 -1.29 -0.09
C TYR A 66 -13.94 -0.23 -0.73
N TYR A 67 -14.91 -0.60 -1.56
CA TYR A 67 -15.83 0.35 -2.20
C TYR A 67 -16.78 1.02 -1.23
N GLU A 68 -17.15 0.33 -0.15
CA GLU A 68 -17.98 0.84 0.96
C GLU A 68 -17.35 0.41 2.28
N PHE A 69 -16.12 0.84 2.52
CA PHE A 69 -15.35 0.40 3.68
C PHE A 69 -15.34 1.46 4.78
N GLN A 70 -15.52 1.01 6.02
CA GLN A 70 -15.41 1.83 7.22
C GLN A 70 -14.67 1.08 8.33
N ALA A 71 -13.74 1.77 8.99
CA ALA A 71 -13.05 1.23 10.16
C ALA A 71 -12.68 2.34 11.14
N GLN A 72 -12.80 2.06 12.45
CA GLN A 72 -12.29 2.98 13.47
C GLN A 72 -10.77 3.13 13.35
N LEU A 73 -10.25 4.35 13.49
CA LEU A 73 -8.82 4.63 13.39
C LEU A 73 -7.99 3.80 14.38
N THR A 74 -8.52 3.57 15.57
CA THR A 74 -7.86 2.78 16.62
C THR A 74 -7.88 1.28 16.40
N LYS A 75 -8.68 0.77 15.45
CA LYS A 75 -8.89 -0.67 15.23
C LYS A 75 -8.50 -1.13 13.82
N ILE A 76 -8.23 -0.21 12.92
CA ILE A 76 -7.89 -0.54 11.54
C ILE A 76 -6.56 -1.29 11.48
N ASN A 77 -6.51 -2.34 10.66
CA ASN A 77 -5.29 -3.11 10.45
C ASN A 77 -4.37 -2.45 9.41
N GLY A 78 -3.05 -2.59 9.60
CA GLY A 78 -2.07 -1.99 8.68
C GLY A 78 -2.25 -2.42 7.22
N HIS A 79 -2.57 -3.70 6.94
CA HIS A 79 -2.82 -4.15 5.57
C HIS A 79 -4.03 -3.47 4.92
N GLN A 80 -5.07 -3.10 5.71
CA GLN A 80 -6.22 -2.36 5.20
C GLN A 80 -5.84 -0.91 4.86
N VAL A 81 -5.05 -0.26 5.72
CA VAL A 81 -4.51 1.09 5.46
C VAL A 81 -3.70 1.10 4.15
N LEU A 82 -2.80 0.15 3.97
CA LEU A 82 -1.99 0.06 2.75
C LEU A 82 -2.83 -0.25 1.50
N ALA A 83 -3.87 -1.07 1.64
CA ALA A 83 -4.77 -1.40 0.54
C ALA A 83 -5.60 -0.19 0.09
N VAL A 84 -6.20 0.56 1.02
CA VAL A 84 -6.99 1.76 0.66
C VAL A 84 -6.11 2.87 0.11
N ASN A 85 -4.89 3.08 0.66
CA ASN A 85 -3.93 4.03 0.12
C ASN A 85 -3.51 3.67 -1.32
N ARG A 86 -3.31 2.39 -1.61
CA ARG A 86 -3.01 1.92 -2.97
C ARG A 86 -4.18 2.16 -3.92
N GLY A 87 -5.41 1.88 -3.49
CA GLY A 87 -6.62 2.15 -4.28
C GLY A 87 -6.81 3.64 -4.57
N GLU A 88 -6.51 4.51 -3.60
CA GLU A 88 -6.55 5.97 -3.77
C GLU A 88 -5.48 6.45 -4.74
N ASN A 89 -4.23 5.97 -4.63
CA ASN A 89 -3.13 6.29 -5.55
C ASN A 89 -3.42 5.85 -6.99
N GLN A 90 -4.15 4.74 -7.16
CA GLN A 90 -4.63 4.27 -8.47
C GLN A 90 -5.90 4.99 -8.94
N LYS A 91 -6.40 5.98 -8.19
CA LYS A 91 -7.60 6.77 -8.47
C LYS A 91 -8.90 5.94 -8.55
N VAL A 92 -8.91 4.75 -7.97
CA VAL A 92 -10.09 3.89 -7.87
C VAL A 92 -10.93 4.26 -6.65
N LEU A 93 -10.27 4.54 -5.52
CA LEU A 93 -10.93 4.88 -4.27
C LEU A 93 -10.82 6.37 -3.94
N SER A 94 -11.80 6.88 -3.19
CA SER A 94 -11.76 8.13 -2.45
C SER A 94 -11.71 7.80 -0.97
N VAL A 95 -10.69 8.27 -0.25
CA VAL A 95 -10.45 7.90 1.16
C VAL A 95 -10.48 9.14 2.03
N LYS A 96 -11.21 9.08 3.15
CA LYS A 96 -11.37 10.19 4.09
C LYS A 96 -11.32 9.71 5.53
N ILE A 97 -11.00 10.62 6.45
CA ILE A 97 -11.25 10.41 7.88
C ILE A 97 -12.47 11.22 8.28
N GLU A 98 -13.51 10.52 8.71
CA GLU A 98 -14.71 11.12 9.29
C GLU A 98 -14.49 11.33 10.79
N ALA A 99 -14.27 12.58 11.18
CA ALA A 99 -14.12 12.98 12.57
C ALA A 99 -15.50 13.19 13.24
N PRO A 100 -15.60 13.10 14.58
CA PRO A 100 -16.82 13.43 15.31
C PRO A 100 -17.06 14.96 15.34
N GLN A 101 -17.35 15.53 14.19
CA GLN A 101 -17.40 16.98 13.95
C GLN A 101 -18.30 17.72 14.92
N GLU A 102 -19.51 17.20 15.20
CA GLU A 102 -20.49 17.85 16.11
C GLU A 102 -19.94 17.96 17.54
N GLU A 103 -19.31 16.92 18.04
CA GLU A 103 -18.70 16.95 19.37
C GLU A 103 -17.50 17.91 19.45
N ILE A 104 -16.67 17.91 18.40
CA ILE A 104 -15.52 18.80 18.32
C ILE A 104 -15.96 20.26 18.30
N LEU A 105 -16.92 20.59 17.42
CA LEU A 105 -17.45 21.95 17.34
C LEU A 105 -18.15 22.38 18.63
N SER A 106 -18.95 21.51 19.24
CA SER A 106 -19.59 21.78 20.53
C SER A 106 -18.56 22.08 21.63
N TRP A 107 -17.49 21.29 21.68
CA TRP A 107 -16.41 21.52 22.64
C TRP A 107 -15.67 22.83 22.36
N LEU A 108 -15.32 23.13 21.12
CA LEU A 108 -14.67 24.39 20.73
C LEU A 108 -15.55 25.61 21.03
N TYR A 109 -16.85 25.55 20.69
CA TYR A 109 -17.78 26.64 21.02
C TYR A 109 -17.83 26.93 22.51
N ASN A 110 -17.93 25.88 23.33
CA ASN A 110 -17.90 26.05 24.79
C ASN A 110 -16.60 26.70 25.29
N ALA A 111 -15.46 26.33 24.70
CA ALA A 111 -14.17 26.90 25.06
C ALA A 111 -14.08 28.39 24.68
N MET A 112 -14.55 28.76 23.49
CA MET A 112 -14.40 30.10 22.90
C MET A 112 -15.46 31.09 23.41
N THR A 113 -16.68 30.64 23.68
CA THR A 113 -17.80 31.54 24.04
C THR A 113 -18.05 31.70 25.53
N LYS A 114 -17.35 30.94 26.37
CA LYS A 114 -17.54 30.99 27.84
C LYS A 114 -17.34 32.41 28.37
N GLY A 115 -18.39 32.94 29.01
CA GLY A 115 -18.36 34.27 29.65
C GLY A 115 -18.45 35.45 28.63
N LYS A 116 -18.78 35.20 27.40
CA LYS A 116 -18.98 36.26 26.37
C LYS A 116 -20.45 36.60 26.22
N ASN A 117 -20.73 37.85 25.78
CA ASN A 117 -22.08 38.26 25.45
C ASN A 117 -22.56 37.59 24.14
N GLU A 118 -23.87 37.57 23.89
CA GLU A 118 -24.47 36.81 22.81
C GLU A 118 -23.99 37.26 21.40
N THR A 119 -23.81 38.55 21.18
CA THR A 119 -23.30 39.11 19.95
C THR A 119 -21.87 38.67 19.64
N CYS A 120 -20.99 38.74 20.66
CA CYS A 120 -19.61 38.24 20.53
C CYS A 120 -19.58 36.70 20.36
N ALA A 121 -20.47 35.99 21.08
CA ALA A 121 -20.54 34.55 20.98
C ALA A 121 -20.95 34.07 19.58
N ALA A 122 -21.85 34.76 18.89
CA ALA A 122 -22.23 34.48 17.51
C ALA A 122 -21.02 34.57 16.55
N ILE A 123 -20.28 35.70 16.61
CA ILE A 123 -19.09 35.92 15.78
C ILE A 123 -17.99 34.89 16.08
N LEU A 124 -17.77 34.59 17.36
CA LEU A 124 -16.78 33.58 17.78
C LEU A 124 -17.16 32.18 17.31
N ARG A 125 -18.44 31.81 17.28
CA ARG A 125 -18.86 30.51 16.74
C ARG A 125 -18.56 30.41 15.24
N GLU A 126 -18.85 31.46 14.48
CA GLU A 126 -18.60 31.49 13.04
C GLU A 126 -17.10 31.40 12.75
N ALA A 127 -16.27 32.20 13.42
CA ALA A 127 -14.81 32.13 13.27
C ALA A 127 -14.24 30.77 13.71
N THR A 128 -14.81 30.16 14.76
CA THR A 128 -14.41 28.82 15.25
C THR A 128 -14.77 27.72 14.25
N GLU A 129 -15.94 27.82 13.63
CA GLU A 129 -16.37 26.86 12.62
C GLU A 129 -15.49 26.93 11.38
N ASP A 130 -15.13 28.14 10.94
CA ASP A 130 -14.22 28.36 9.84
C ASP A 130 -12.81 27.85 10.18
N ALA A 131 -12.27 28.18 11.35
CA ALA A 131 -11.00 27.66 11.85
C ALA A 131 -10.94 26.13 11.80
N TYR A 132 -11.99 25.48 12.29
CA TYR A 132 -12.05 24.02 12.29
C TYR A 132 -12.13 23.46 10.88
N LYS A 133 -13.10 23.90 10.05
CA LYS A 133 -13.34 23.32 8.73
C LYS A 133 -12.22 23.60 7.73
N ARG A 134 -11.69 24.82 7.72
CA ARG A 134 -10.71 25.27 6.74
C ARG A 134 -9.27 24.97 7.14
N LEU A 135 -8.94 25.08 8.41
CA LEU A 135 -7.54 25.01 8.85
C LEU A 135 -7.23 23.75 9.67
N ILE A 136 -8.04 23.41 10.70
CA ILE A 136 -7.69 22.38 11.65
C ILE A 136 -8.01 20.97 11.11
N ALA A 137 -9.23 20.73 10.67
CA ALA A 137 -9.67 19.40 10.26
C ALA A 137 -8.83 18.81 9.11
N PRO A 138 -8.54 19.57 8.02
CA PRO A 138 -7.71 19.04 6.94
C PRO A 138 -6.25 18.77 7.35
N ALA A 139 -5.73 19.56 8.31
CA ALA A 139 -4.37 19.37 8.82
C ALA A 139 -4.27 18.11 9.69
N ILE A 140 -5.23 17.90 10.60
CA ILE A 140 -5.29 16.73 11.47
C ILE A 140 -5.57 15.46 10.65
N GLU A 141 -6.46 15.53 9.66
CA GLU A 141 -6.71 14.39 8.76
C GLU A 141 -5.41 13.94 8.06
N ARG A 142 -4.67 14.87 7.47
CA ARG A 142 -3.38 14.54 6.84
C ARG A 142 -2.38 13.93 7.82
N GLU A 143 -2.25 14.52 8.99
CA GLU A 143 -1.36 14.02 10.04
C GLU A 143 -1.71 12.60 10.45
N LEU A 144 -2.98 12.33 10.75
CA LEU A 144 -3.44 10.99 11.16
C LEU A 144 -3.31 9.97 10.03
N ARG A 145 -3.57 10.36 8.78
CA ARG A 145 -3.33 9.48 7.63
C ARG A 145 -1.85 9.14 7.44
N THR A 146 -0.97 10.11 7.63
CA THR A 146 0.49 9.89 7.58
C THR A 146 0.92 8.92 8.68
N ASN A 147 0.50 9.15 9.92
CA ASN A 147 0.84 8.29 11.05
C ASN A 147 0.33 6.85 10.87
N LEU A 148 -0.90 6.69 10.39
CA LEU A 148 -1.46 5.37 10.06
C LEU A 148 -0.63 4.65 8.98
N THR A 149 -0.22 5.38 7.94
CA THR A 149 0.57 4.84 6.84
C THR A 149 1.95 4.40 7.32
N GLU A 150 2.67 5.24 8.04
CA GLU A 150 3.98 4.93 8.60
C GLU A 150 3.93 3.70 9.50
N THR A 151 2.96 3.63 10.42
CA THR A 151 2.78 2.47 11.29
C THR A 151 2.47 1.19 10.50
N ALA A 152 1.65 1.30 9.46
CA ALA A 152 1.29 0.18 8.60
C ALA A 152 2.49 -0.32 7.77
N GLU A 153 3.30 0.59 7.23
CA GLU A 153 4.51 0.29 6.48
C GLU A 153 5.58 -0.38 7.35
N GLU A 154 5.82 0.13 8.56
CA GLU A 154 6.75 -0.50 9.52
C GLU A 154 6.32 -1.94 9.85
N GLY A 155 5.02 -2.14 10.11
CA GLY A 155 4.46 -3.48 10.35
C GLY A 155 4.65 -4.42 9.14
N ALA A 156 4.38 -3.93 7.94
CA ALA A 156 4.55 -4.70 6.71
C ALA A 156 6.01 -5.04 6.43
N MET A 157 6.95 -4.10 6.62
CA MET A 157 8.39 -4.34 6.47
C MET A 157 8.89 -5.41 7.46
N LYS A 158 8.40 -5.39 8.69
CA LYS A 158 8.77 -6.39 9.70
C LYS A 158 8.32 -7.80 9.28
N VAL A 159 7.08 -7.94 8.83
CA VAL A 159 6.55 -9.23 8.34
C VAL A 159 7.31 -9.69 7.10
N PHE A 160 7.54 -8.80 6.14
CA PHE A 160 8.32 -9.11 4.94
C PHE A 160 9.74 -9.59 5.29
N GLY A 161 10.43 -8.89 6.19
CA GLY A 161 11.77 -9.27 6.64
C GLY A 161 11.81 -10.64 7.31
N GLN A 162 10.80 -10.99 8.11
CA GLN A 162 10.68 -12.33 8.71
C GLN A 162 10.48 -13.41 7.64
N ASN A 163 9.58 -13.18 6.69
CA ASN A 163 9.32 -14.13 5.60
C ASN A 163 10.56 -14.31 4.72
N LEU A 164 11.24 -13.23 4.38
CA LEU A 164 12.47 -13.27 3.60
C LEU A 164 13.57 -14.04 4.34
N LYS A 165 13.73 -13.78 5.64
CA LYS A 165 14.68 -14.53 6.47
C LYS A 165 14.35 -16.02 6.47
N GLN A 166 13.11 -16.42 6.66
CA GLN A 166 12.68 -17.81 6.63
C GLN A 166 12.98 -18.47 5.28
N LEU A 167 12.71 -17.74 4.18
CA LEU A 167 13.00 -18.23 2.83
C LEU A 167 14.50 -18.44 2.60
N LEU A 168 15.32 -17.46 2.97
CA LEU A 168 16.77 -17.51 2.76
C LEU A 168 17.49 -18.50 3.71
N MET A 169 16.91 -18.76 4.89
CA MET A 169 17.48 -19.67 5.89
C MET A 169 16.93 -21.10 5.76
N GLN A 170 16.25 -21.43 4.68
CA GLN A 170 15.86 -22.82 4.44
C GLN A 170 17.09 -23.72 4.32
N PRO A 171 17.08 -24.90 4.97
CA PRO A 171 18.21 -25.83 4.88
C PRO A 171 18.39 -26.29 3.43
N PRO A 172 19.65 -26.46 2.97
CA PRO A 172 19.93 -26.98 1.65
C PRO A 172 19.43 -28.42 1.50
N ILE A 173 18.97 -28.76 0.31
CA ILE A 173 18.61 -30.15 -0.02
C ILE A 173 19.93 -30.92 -0.25
N ALA A 174 20.37 -31.63 0.78
CA ALA A 174 21.65 -32.36 0.74
C ALA A 174 21.51 -33.67 -0.06
N GLY A 175 22.66 -34.15 -0.60
CA GLY A 175 22.76 -35.46 -1.23
C GLY A 175 22.09 -35.60 -2.59
N GLN A 176 21.68 -34.51 -3.22
CA GLN A 176 20.99 -34.50 -4.51
C GLN A 176 21.90 -33.96 -5.62
N THR A 177 21.79 -34.53 -6.81
CA THR A 177 22.31 -33.90 -8.02
C THR A 177 21.19 -33.03 -8.60
N VAL A 178 21.43 -31.74 -8.65
CA VAL A 178 20.42 -30.73 -8.97
C VAL A 178 20.68 -30.15 -10.38
N LEU A 179 19.62 -30.03 -11.18
CA LEU A 179 19.62 -29.21 -12.38
C LEU A 179 18.98 -27.85 -12.03
N GLY A 180 19.79 -26.80 -11.92
CA GLY A 180 19.34 -25.43 -11.86
C GLY A 180 18.92 -24.96 -13.26
N TRP A 181 17.73 -24.35 -13.35
CA TRP A 181 17.18 -23.84 -14.60
C TRP A 181 16.78 -22.37 -14.41
N ASP A 182 17.50 -21.48 -15.09
CA ASP A 182 17.19 -20.05 -15.17
C ASP A 182 16.42 -19.77 -16.46
N PRO A 183 15.07 -19.57 -16.38
CA PRO A 183 14.22 -19.40 -17.56
C PRO A 183 14.43 -18.04 -18.21
N ALA A 184 14.44 -18.02 -19.55
CA ALA A 184 14.41 -16.78 -20.32
C ALA A 184 13.83 -17.02 -21.72
N PHE A 185 13.18 -16.01 -22.30
CA PHE A 185 12.64 -16.10 -23.65
C PHE A 185 13.72 -15.94 -24.71
N ARG A 186 14.26 -14.74 -24.85
CA ARG A 186 15.13 -14.36 -25.97
C ARG A 186 16.57 -14.90 -25.87
N THR A 187 17.14 -14.89 -24.68
CA THR A 187 18.53 -15.29 -24.45
C THR A 187 18.72 -16.78 -24.25
N GLY A 188 17.62 -17.54 -24.24
CA GLY A 188 17.60 -18.97 -23.93
C GLY A 188 17.64 -19.25 -22.43
N CYS A 189 17.13 -20.42 -22.06
CA CYS A 189 17.16 -20.91 -20.68
C CYS A 189 18.55 -21.44 -20.35
N LYS A 190 19.15 -20.95 -19.27
CA LYS A 190 20.47 -21.39 -18.79
C LYS A 190 20.28 -22.55 -17.81
N LEU A 191 21.07 -23.58 -18.01
CA LEU A 191 21.07 -24.79 -17.20
C LEU A 191 22.41 -24.94 -16.50
N ALA A 192 22.42 -25.34 -15.24
CA ALA A 192 23.60 -25.72 -14.48
C ALA A 192 23.33 -27.04 -13.74
N VAL A 193 24.19 -28.02 -13.94
CA VAL A 193 24.16 -29.28 -13.17
C VAL A 193 25.09 -29.14 -11.98
N ILE A 194 24.56 -29.38 -10.78
CA ILE A 194 25.28 -29.22 -9.50
C ILE A 194 25.31 -30.57 -8.79
N ASP A 195 26.50 -30.97 -8.37
CA ASP A 195 26.70 -32.21 -7.62
C ASP A 195 26.17 -32.10 -6.16
N PRO A 196 26.10 -33.21 -5.41
CA PRO A 196 25.66 -33.19 -4.01
C PRO A 196 26.49 -32.32 -3.06
N PHE A 197 27.68 -31.88 -3.48
CA PHE A 197 28.57 -31.02 -2.71
C PHE A 197 28.50 -29.55 -3.10
N GLY A 198 27.63 -29.19 -4.04
CA GLY A 198 27.42 -27.79 -4.50
C GLY A 198 28.35 -27.37 -5.64
N LYS A 199 29.13 -28.28 -6.23
CA LYS A 199 30.04 -27.99 -7.35
C LYS A 199 29.28 -28.05 -8.66
N VAL A 200 29.41 -27.03 -9.52
CA VAL A 200 28.88 -27.02 -10.89
C VAL A 200 29.75 -27.97 -11.73
N ILE A 201 29.11 -28.99 -12.31
CA ILE A 201 29.74 -30.04 -13.12
C ILE A 201 29.47 -29.96 -14.61
N ASP A 202 28.36 -29.29 -15.02
CA ASP A 202 28.05 -29.02 -16.44
C ASP A 202 27.15 -27.79 -16.56
N THR A 203 27.20 -27.11 -17.69
CA THR A 203 26.33 -26.00 -18.03
C THR A 203 25.87 -26.10 -19.47
N LYS A 204 24.60 -25.72 -19.74
CA LYS A 204 24.01 -25.68 -21.09
C LYS A 204 23.08 -24.52 -21.25
N VAL A 205 22.84 -24.12 -22.48
CA VAL A 205 21.76 -23.19 -22.84
C VAL A 205 20.83 -23.93 -23.79
N ILE A 206 19.53 -23.83 -23.49
CA ILE A 206 18.46 -24.42 -24.33
C ILE A 206 17.45 -23.35 -24.71
N TYR A 207 16.70 -23.56 -25.75
CA TYR A 207 15.75 -22.58 -26.30
C TYR A 207 14.34 -23.15 -26.45
N PRO A 208 13.71 -23.62 -25.38
CA PRO A 208 12.41 -24.28 -25.45
C PRO A 208 11.23 -23.33 -25.64
N THR A 209 11.43 -22.04 -25.37
CA THR A 209 10.39 -21.01 -25.35
C THR A 209 10.46 -20.08 -26.57
N ALA A 210 9.42 -19.27 -26.78
CA ALA A 210 9.42 -18.25 -27.85
C ALA A 210 10.63 -17.29 -27.69
N PRO A 211 11.20 -16.76 -28.80
CA PRO A 211 10.78 -16.93 -30.17
C PRO A 211 11.31 -18.21 -30.85
N HIS A 212 12.23 -18.93 -30.22
CA HIS A 212 12.95 -20.05 -30.85
C HIS A 212 12.16 -21.35 -30.90
N ASN A 213 11.34 -21.63 -29.85
CA ASN A 213 10.44 -22.80 -29.75
C ASN A 213 11.09 -24.18 -30.07
N LYS A 214 12.38 -24.35 -29.74
CA LYS A 214 13.11 -25.60 -29.94
C LYS A 214 12.82 -26.64 -28.86
N VAL A 215 11.53 -26.94 -28.68
CA VAL A 215 11.06 -27.81 -27.57
C VAL A 215 11.65 -29.20 -27.63
N LYS A 216 11.63 -29.84 -28.81
CA LYS A 216 12.11 -31.22 -28.99
C LYS A 216 13.62 -31.32 -28.71
N GLU A 217 14.45 -30.45 -29.32
CA GLU A 217 15.88 -30.38 -29.10
C GLU A 217 16.19 -30.16 -27.60
N SER A 218 15.46 -29.27 -26.94
CA SER A 218 15.61 -28.97 -25.52
C SER A 218 15.28 -30.18 -24.64
N LYS A 219 14.21 -30.92 -24.94
CA LYS A 219 13.84 -32.14 -24.22
C LYS A 219 14.92 -33.24 -24.41
N ASP A 220 15.49 -33.38 -25.59
CA ASP A 220 16.55 -34.38 -25.84
C ASP A 220 17.82 -34.05 -25.02
N ILE A 221 18.21 -32.76 -24.97
CA ILE A 221 19.33 -32.31 -24.15
C ILE A 221 19.03 -32.57 -22.65
N LEU A 222 17.83 -32.29 -22.17
CA LEU A 222 17.43 -32.53 -20.78
C LEU A 222 17.47 -34.03 -20.46
N LYS A 223 16.94 -34.88 -21.29
CA LYS A 223 16.99 -36.34 -21.13
C LYS A 223 18.45 -36.85 -21.04
N ALA A 224 19.32 -36.34 -21.90
CA ALA A 224 20.74 -36.71 -21.90
C ALA A 224 21.45 -36.25 -20.61
N LEU A 225 21.20 -35.00 -20.14
CA LEU A 225 21.77 -34.50 -18.87
C LEU A 225 21.28 -35.31 -17.68
N ILE A 226 19.96 -35.59 -17.62
CA ILE A 226 19.36 -36.35 -16.51
C ILE A 226 19.95 -37.79 -16.46
N ALA A 227 20.13 -38.41 -17.61
CA ALA A 227 20.71 -39.75 -17.68
C ALA A 227 22.21 -39.75 -17.33
N LYS A 228 22.96 -38.80 -17.87
CA LYS A 228 24.42 -38.70 -17.68
C LYS A 228 24.83 -38.45 -16.22
N TYR A 229 24.11 -37.52 -15.55
CA TYR A 229 24.48 -37.06 -14.22
C TYR A 229 23.57 -37.60 -13.12
N HIS A 230 22.61 -38.47 -13.45
CA HIS A 230 21.64 -39.01 -12.49
C HIS A 230 20.89 -37.93 -11.71
N ILE A 231 20.46 -36.88 -12.43
CA ILE A 231 19.76 -35.73 -11.85
C ILE A 231 18.49 -36.20 -11.14
N THR A 232 18.35 -35.86 -9.88
CA THR A 232 17.23 -36.25 -9.02
C THR A 232 16.27 -35.09 -8.71
N LEU A 233 16.74 -33.86 -8.90
CA LEU A 233 15.97 -32.64 -8.61
C LEU A 233 16.17 -31.60 -9.71
N ILE A 234 15.10 -30.95 -10.14
CA ILE A 234 15.16 -29.78 -11.03
C ILE A 234 14.63 -28.56 -10.24
N SER A 235 15.45 -27.52 -10.15
CA SER A 235 15.09 -26.25 -9.55
C SER A 235 14.92 -25.20 -10.64
N VAL A 236 13.73 -24.61 -10.73
CA VAL A 236 13.39 -23.62 -11.76
C VAL A 236 13.26 -22.24 -11.13
N GLY A 237 13.94 -21.24 -11.71
CA GLY A 237 13.77 -19.85 -11.32
C GLY A 237 12.37 -19.34 -11.61
N ASN A 238 11.79 -18.53 -10.72
CA ASN A 238 10.43 -17.99 -10.83
C ASN A 238 10.32 -16.69 -11.63
N GLY A 239 11.30 -16.38 -12.46
CA GLY A 239 11.33 -15.18 -13.29
C GLY A 239 10.55 -15.30 -14.60
N THR A 240 11.01 -14.57 -15.61
CA THR A 240 10.46 -14.57 -16.97
C THR A 240 10.49 -15.97 -17.57
N ALA A 241 9.41 -16.42 -18.26
CA ALA A 241 9.28 -17.74 -18.88
C ALA A 241 9.27 -18.95 -17.88
N SER A 242 9.02 -18.73 -16.60
CA SER A 242 8.97 -19.82 -15.61
C SER A 242 7.82 -20.79 -15.86
N ARG A 243 6.61 -20.29 -16.16
CA ARG A 243 5.43 -21.13 -16.42
C ARG A 243 5.60 -22.04 -17.64
N GLU A 244 6.13 -21.50 -18.72
CA GLU A 244 6.43 -22.25 -19.93
C GLU A 244 7.50 -23.32 -19.66
N SER A 245 8.52 -22.99 -18.88
CA SER A 245 9.56 -23.94 -18.46
C SER A 245 9.00 -25.05 -17.56
N GLU A 246 8.16 -24.72 -16.59
CA GLU A 246 7.48 -25.69 -15.73
C GLU A 246 6.62 -26.67 -16.54
N GLN A 247 5.88 -26.17 -17.55
CA GLN A 247 5.08 -27.02 -18.42
C GLN A 247 5.93 -28.03 -19.17
N ILE A 248 7.06 -27.59 -19.74
CA ILE A 248 7.98 -28.45 -20.47
C ILE A 248 8.57 -29.55 -19.55
N ILE A 249 8.88 -29.20 -18.31
CA ILE A 249 9.39 -30.16 -17.31
C ILE A 249 8.28 -31.14 -16.91
N ALA A 250 7.06 -30.66 -16.70
CA ALA A 250 5.91 -31.51 -16.37
C ALA A 250 5.65 -32.55 -17.48
N ASP A 251 5.72 -32.13 -18.74
CA ASP A 251 5.57 -33.01 -19.90
C ASP A 251 6.73 -34.02 -19.97
N LEU A 252 7.96 -33.59 -19.70
CA LEU A 252 9.11 -34.48 -19.65
C LEU A 252 9.01 -35.54 -18.56
N ILE A 253 8.49 -35.18 -17.39
CA ILE A 253 8.25 -36.12 -16.27
C ILE A 253 7.17 -37.15 -16.65
N LYS A 254 6.08 -36.72 -17.31
CA LYS A 254 5.04 -37.62 -17.80
C LYS A 254 5.59 -38.62 -18.80
N GLU A 255 6.32 -38.18 -19.81
CA GLU A 255 6.95 -39.03 -20.81
C GLU A 255 7.84 -40.10 -20.15
N ARG A 256 8.68 -39.74 -19.18
CA ARG A 256 9.54 -40.67 -18.45
C ARG A 256 8.76 -41.64 -17.55
N SER A 257 7.66 -41.24 -16.96
CA SER A 257 6.83 -42.12 -16.15
C SER A 257 6.10 -43.18 -17.01
N GLU A 258 5.72 -42.82 -18.23
CA GLU A 258 5.12 -43.73 -19.20
C GLU A 258 6.17 -44.70 -19.76
N GLU A 259 7.37 -44.24 -20.13
CA GLU A 259 8.50 -45.10 -20.53
C GLU A 259 8.84 -46.17 -19.48
N ARG A 260 8.83 -45.80 -18.18
CA ARG A 260 9.03 -46.75 -17.06
C ARG A 260 7.90 -47.73 -16.89
N ARG A 261 6.64 -47.41 -17.27
CA ARG A 261 5.50 -48.30 -17.21
C ARG A 261 5.48 -49.32 -18.37
N VAL A 262 5.97 -48.92 -19.52
CA VAL A 262 6.04 -49.78 -20.74
C VAL A 262 7.25 -50.73 -20.67
N GLY A 263 8.31 -50.38 -19.91
CA GLY A 263 9.54 -51.18 -19.75
C GLY A 263 9.48 -52.21 -18.60
N LYS A 264 8.32 -52.49 -18.04
CA LYS A 264 8.06 -53.59 -17.13
C LYS A 264 7.12 -54.58 -17.83
#